data_9317071c1bffa3561f67840a3698c84e
#
_entry.id   9317071c1bffa3561f67840a3698c84e
#
_cell.length_a   1.000
_cell.length_b   1.000
_cell.length_c   1.000
_cell.angle_alpha   90.00
_cell.angle_beta   90.00
_cell.angle_gamma   90.00
#
_symmetry.space_group_name_H-M   'P 1'
#
loop_
_entity.id
_entity.type
_entity.pdbx_description
1 polymer ?
#
loop_
_entity_poly.entity_id
_entity_poly.type
_entity_poly.pdbx_seq_one_letter_code
_entity_poly.pdbx_strand_id
1 'polypeptide(L)'
;MKEKVIIYQVLPRLFGNQNTTCKENGTIEENGCGKLNNFSDEVLARIHDMGFTHIWYTGVIRHATQTNYSSYRIPTQHAEVVKGKAGSPYAITDYYDIDPDLAVNVSMRMKEWEQLIERTHKAGMKVIMDFVPNHVAREYHSICKPTGVRDLGEDDDPNMHFSTRNNFYYAWGDLDLNEIRQSKPEFKAFSAKDAKIYEPYTESPARATGNDRFDNHPGCNDWYETVKLNYGVDYCDAGGRSYHYEPVPNTWGKMTDILLFWASKGVDGFRCDMAEMVPTAFWSYATGILKAKYPHIVIIGEVYDPNQYRNYVKAGFDYLYDKVGMYDCLRGVVRGERPAASITHEWQVVDDIRDHMLYFLENHDEQRIASDFFCGSAMKAIPAAAMSLFFQKNPFMLYSGQEFGEKGMDEEGFSGTDGRTTIFDYWSPETLAHAYQDSSDSALSQEQKYLAATYRQLLRFANEEKAIREGETFDLMYVNPGSENFDPRTNFAFLRKKDDEAMLIVLNFAQEARQLQVCIPGHAFDFFHIAEEEVLVTELFSGGKKKVELKKDGVFPISMDANGVRIYKFNVKMEESDIILNEHHKEEFPPAHT
;
A
#
# COMPACT_ATOMS: atom_id res chain seq x y z
N MET A 1 -3.80 16.68 18.49
CA MET A 1 -2.94 16.90 17.33
C MET A 1 -3.34 15.91 16.25
N LYS A 2 -3.51 16.37 15.02
CA LYS A 2 -3.82 15.47 13.89
C LYS A 2 -2.55 14.68 13.55
N GLU A 3 -2.64 13.36 13.58
CA GLU A 3 -1.54 12.45 13.27
C GLU A 3 -1.42 12.30 11.75
N LYS A 4 -0.19 12.28 11.22
CA LYS A 4 0.04 11.89 9.83
C LYS A 4 -0.06 10.36 9.74
N VAL A 5 -0.82 9.86 8.77
CA VAL A 5 -0.94 8.41 8.55
C VAL A 5 0.31 7.90 7.86
N ILE A 6 1.06 7.06 8.55
CA ILE A 6 2.29 6.43 8.06
C ILE A 6 2.15 4.92 8.23
N ILE A 7 2.08 4.21 7.11
CA ILE A 7 1.75 2.78 7.07
C ILE A 7 3.02 1.96 6.82
N TYR A 8 3.25 0.96 7.68
CA TYR A 8 4.23 -0.08 7.44
C TYR A 8 3.53 -1.32 6.87
N GLN A 9 3.75 -1.60 5.59
CA GLN A 9 3.24 -2.81 4.97
C GLN A 9 4.16 -3.99 5.27
N VAL A 10 3.61 -5.08 5.77
CA VAL A 10 4.33 -6.33 6.01
C VAL A 10 3.61 -7.51 5.36
N LEU A 11 4.36 -8.46 4.83
CA LEU A 11 3.85 -9.76 4.43
C LEU A 11 4.25 -10.79 5.50
N PRO A 12 3.34 -11.17 6.41
CA PRO A 12 3.67 -12.01 7.56
C PRO A 12 4.32 -13.35 7.19
N ARG A 13 3.97 -13.91 6.03
CA ARG A 13 4.61 -15.14 5.52
C ARG A 13 6.13 -15.04 5.45
N LEU A 14 6.65 -13.86 5.08
CA LEU A 14 8.07 -13.61 4.90
C LEU A 14 8.72 -12.93 6.11
N PHE A 15 8.02 -12.01 6.75
CA PHE A 15 8.57 -11.06 7.72
C PHE A 15 9.26 -11.74 8.89
N GLY A 16 8.86 -12.69 9.51
CA GLY A 16 9.51 -13.32 10.67
C GLY A 16 10.24 -14.63 10.35
N ASN A 17 10.30 -15.00 9.08
CA ASN A 17 10.91 -16.26 8.68
C ASN A 17 12.44 -16.20 8.76
N GLN A 18 13.03 -16.96 9.68
CA GLN A 18 14.48 -17.07 9.88
C GLN A 18 15.10 -18.29 9.19
N ASN A 19 14.30 -19.07 8.46
CA ASN A 19 14.82 -20.21 7.70
C ASN A 19 15.35 -19.72 6.34
N THR A 20 16.66 -19.70 6.19
CA THR A 20 17.37 -19.22 5.00
C THR A 20 17.66 -20.30 3.97
N THR A 21 16.99 -21.45 4.02
CA THR A 21 17.16 -22.53 3.03
C THR A 21 16.84 -22.07 1.62
N CYS A 22 15.78 -21.30 1.44
CA CYS A 22 15.37 -20.65 0.18
C CYS A 22 15.49 -21.60 -1.02
N LYS A 23 14.90 -22.78 -0.90
CA LYS A 23 14.86 -23.76 -1.99
C LYS A 23 13.82 -23.34 -3.02
N GLU A 24 14.20 -23.30 -4.28
CA GLU A 24 13.25 -23.05 -5.38
C GLU A 24 12.09 -24.06 -5.33
N ASN A 25 10.85 -23.58 -5.38
CA ASN A 25 9.63 -24.38 -5.20
C ASN A 25 9.60 -25.21 -3.90
N GLY A 26 10.27 -24.73 -2.84
CA GLY A 26 10.35 -25.42 -1.56
C GLY A 26 9.02 -25.43 -0.81
N THR A 27 8.81 -26.51 -0.04
CA THR A 27 7.64 -26.63 0.86
C THR A 27 7.80 -25.76 2.10
N ILE A 28 6.74 -25.64 2.90
CA ILE A 28 6.79 -24.91 4.18
C ILE A 28 7.78 -25.56 5.17
N GLU A 29 7.94 -26.88 5.12
CA GLU A 29 8.89 -27.62 5.95
C GLU A 29 10.33 -27.35 5.52
N GLU A 30 10.58 -27.15 4.22
CA GLU A 30 11.92 -26.86 3.70
C GLU A 30 12.33 -25.40 3.93
N ASN A 31 11.44 -24.45 3.61
CA ASN A 31 11.76 -23.02 3.59
C ASN A 31 11.28 -22.24 4.81
N GLY A 32 10.41 -22.85 5.62
CA GLY A 32 9.79 -22.13 6.74
C GLY A 32 8.72 -21.13 6.31
N CYS A 33 8.13 -20.49 7.28
CA CYS A 33 7.11 -19.47 7.10
C CYS A 33 7.09 -18.53 8.31
N GLY A 34 6.94 -17.23 8.08
CA GLY A 34 6.70 -16.27 9.14
C GLY A 34 5.37 -16.54 9.84
N LYS A 35 5.28 -16.13 11.10
CA LYS A 35 4.12 -16.37 11.96
C LYS A 35 3.58 -15.06 12.53
N LEU A 36 2.28 -15.00 12.82
CA LEU A 36 1.66 -13.85 13.51
C LEU A 36 2.37 -13.57 14.85
N ASN A 37 2.85 -14.62 15.53
CA ASN A 37 3.56 -14.50 16.79
C ASN A 37 5.00 -13.96 16.66
N ASN A 38 5.55 -13.84 15.44
CA ASN A 38 6.81 -13.14 15.21
C ASN A 38 6.68 -11.61 15.45
N PHE A 39 5.49 -11.07 15.37
CA PHE A 39 5.20 -9.69 15.76
C PHE A 39 5.03 -9.61 17.28
N SER A 40 6.13 -9.78 18.01
CA SER A 40 6.18 -9.66 19.47
C SER A 40 6.00 -8.22 19.93
N ASP A 41 5.78 -8.02 21.22
CA ASP A 41 5.73 -6.67 21.82
C ASP A 41 7.01 -5.88 21.50
N GLU A 42 8.18 -6.54 21.49
CA GLU A 42 9.48 -5.92 21.18
C GLU A 42 9.58 -5.51 19.70
N VAL A 43 9.21 -6.39 18.79
CA VAL A 43 9.19 -6.10 17.33
C VAL A 43 8.23 -4.95 17.03
N LEU A 44 7.04 -4.97 17.62
CA LEU A 44 6.04 -3.91 17.42
C LEU A 44 6.50 -2.58 18.01
N ALA A 45 7.13 -2.56 19.18
CA ALA A 45 7.72 -1.35 19.75
C ALA A 45 8.81 -0.79 18.83
N ARG A 46 9.67 -1.63 18.25
CA ARG A 46 10.69 -1.22 17.30
C ARG A 46 10.08 -0.58 16.03
N ILE A 47 9.01 -1.15 15.49
CA ILE A 47 8.31 -0.61 14.32
C ILE A 47 7.68 0.76 14.67
N HIS A 48 7.03 0.87 15.82
CA HIS A 48 6.48 2.13 16.30
C HIS A 48 7.56 3.20 16.48
N ASP A 49 8.70 2.85 17.07
CA ASP A 49 9.82 3.77 17.33
C ASP A 49 10.51 4.25 16.04
N MET A 50 10.33 3.55 14.94
CA MET A 50 10.73 4.05 13.61
C MET A 50 9.83 5.20 13.12
N GLY A 51 8.62 5.33 13.63
CA GLY A 51 7.69 6.41 13.28
C GLY A 51 6.44 5.96 12.52
N PHE A 52 6.14 4.66 12.47
CA PHE A 52 4.91 4.15 11.86
C PHE A 52 3.71 4.29 12.79
N THR A 53 2.56 4.67 12.23
CA THR A 53 1.29 4.83 12.95
C THR A 53 0.32 3.68 12.69
N HIS A 54 0.52 2.95 11.59
CA HIS A 54 -0.31 1.84 11.13
C HIS A 54 0.57 0.70 10.64
N ILE A 55 0.09 -0.54 10.83
CA ILE A 55 0.66 -1.72 10.15
C ILE A 55 -0.42 -2.31 9.25
N TRP A 56 -0.08 -2.53 7.98
CA TRP A 56 -0.89 -3.34 7.08
C TRP A 56 -0.30 -4.76 7.02
N TYR A 57 -1.03 -5.69 7.63
CA TYR A 57 -0.72 -7.12 7.59
C TYR A 57 -1.29 -7.71 6.31
N THR A 58 -0.44 -7.89 5.30
CA THR A 58 -0.82 -8.39 3.98
C THR A 58 -1.04 -9.90 4.00
N GLY A 59 -2.15 -10.37 3.43
CA GLY A 59 -2.39 -11.79 3.18
C GLY A 59 -2.69 -12.62 4.41
N VAL A 60 -3.42 -12.09 5.39
CA VAL A 60 -3.77 -12.82 6.63
C VAL A 60 -5.03 -13.67 6.53
N ILE A 61 -5.96 -13.34 5.62
CA ILE A 61 -7.17 -14.13 5.39
C ILE A 61 -6.79 -15.45 4.70
N ARG A 62 -7.45 -16.55 5.05
CA ARG A 62 -7.16 -17.87 4.49
C ARG A 62 -7.29 -17.86 2.97
N HIS A 63 -6.21 -18.24 2.30
CA HIS A 63 -6.08 -18.31 0.85
C HIS A 63 -5.57 -19.68 0.42
N ALA A 64 -5.62 -19.94 -0.89
CA ALA A 64 -5.20 -21.21 -1.45
C ALA A 64 -3.71 -21.47 -1.20
N THR A 65 -3.37 -22.68 -0.78
CA THR A 65 -2.00 -23.16 -0.55
C THR A 65 -1.89 -24.64 -0.95
N GLN A 66 -0.69 -25.08 -1.33
CA GLN A 66 -0.41 -26.50 -1.54
C GLN A 66 -0.10 -27.24 -0.22
N THR A 67 0.06 -26.54 0.87
CA THR A 67 0.31 -27.16 2.18
C THR A 67 -0.95 -27.84 2.70
N ASN A 68 -0.82 -29.06 3.21
CA ASN A 68 -1.94 -29.90 3.62
C ASN A 68 -2.30 -29.64 5.09
N TYR A 69 -3.51 -29.14 5.33
CA TYR A 69 -4.10 -28.94 6.66
C TYR A 69 -5.35 -29.79 6.92
N SER A 70 -5.52 -30.91 6.20
CA SER A 70 -6.68 -31.79 6.33
C SER A 70 -6.86 -32.36 7.74
N SER A 71 -5.78 -32.56 8.49
CA SER A 71 -5.84 -32.94 9.91
C SER A 71 -6.55 -31.92 10.80
N TYR A 72 -6.64 -30.66 10.36
CA TYR A 72 -7.39 -29.59 11.00
C TYR A 72 -8.77 -29.35 10.35
N ARG A 73 -9.22 -30.27 9.49
CA ARG A 73 -10.46 -30.17 8.71
C ARG A 73 -10.50 -28.99 7.75
N ILE A 74 -9.35 -28.48 7.35
CA ILE A 74 -9.21 -27.45 6.31
C ILE A 74 -9.07 -28.17 4.97
N PRO A 75 -9.93 -27.88 3.96
CA PRO A 75 -9.82 -28.49 2.65
C PRO A 75 -8.47 -28.20 1.97
N THR A 76 -7.88 -29.23 1.35
CA THR A 76 -6.67 -29.08 0.54
C THR A 76 -7.06 -28.55 -0.85
N GLN A 77 -6.34 -27.56 -1.35
CA GLN A 77 -6.57 -27.05 -2.70
C GLN A 77 -5.76 -27.84 -3.72
N HIS A 78 -6.32 -27.95 -4.93
CA HIS A 78 -5.68 -28.65 -6.03
C HIS A 78 -4.48 -27.84 -6.56
N ALA A 79 -3.31 -28.48 -6.71
CA ALA A 79 -2.07 -27.80 -7.10
C ALA A 79 -2.14 -27.04 -8.43
N GLU A 80 -2.95 -27.49 -9.41
CA GLU A 80 -3.14 -26.82 -10.69
C GLU A 80 -3.81 -25.45 -10.58
N VAL A 81 -4.51 -25.15 -9.48
CA VAL A 81 -5.18 -23.87 -9.22
C VAL A 81 -4.62 -23.14 -8.01
N VAL A 82 -3.33 -23.36 -7.71
CA VAL A 82 -2.54 -22.65 -6.70
C VAL A 82 -1.28 -22.14 -7.34
N LYS A 83 -1.00 -20.85 -7.26
CA LYS A 83 0.25 -20.22 -7.72
C LYS A 83 1.36 -20.39 -6.68
N GLY A 84 2.49 -20.98 -7.07
CA GLY A 84 3.58 -21.32 -6.16
C GLY A 84 3.19 -22.42 -5.15
N LYS A 85 4.03 -22.67 -4.15
CA LYS A 85 3.74 -23.62 -3.07
C LYS A 85 2.88 -23.00 -1.97
N ALA A 86 3.15 -21.75 -1.65
CA ALA A 86 2.44 -21.02 -0.62
C ALA A 86 1.10 -20.45 -1.08
N GLY A 87 0.93 -20.24 -2.38
CA GLY A 87 -0.28 -19.69 -2.99
C GLY A 87 -0.34 -18.16 -2.93
N SER A 88 -1.19 -17.59 -3.79
CA SER A 88 -1.45 -16.16 -3.80
C SER A 88 -2.22 -15.74 -2.54
N PRO A 89 -1.76 -14.70 -1.82
CA PRO A 89 -2.51 -14.11 -0.70
C PRO A 89 -3.89 -13.57 -1.09
N TYR A 90 -4.13 -13.41 -2.38
CA TYR A 90 -5.35 -12.86 -2.96
C TYR A 90 -6.30 -13.93 -3.56
N ALA A 91 -5.90 -15.20 -3.55
CA ALA A 91 -6.79 -16.31 -3.89
C ALA A 91 -7.50 -16.84 -2.64
N ILE A 92 -8.47 -16.08 -2.14
CA ILE A 92 -9.16 -16.34 -0.87
C ILE A 92 -9.98 -17.64 -0.95
N THR A 93 -9.81 -18.52 0.05
CA THR A 93 -10.58 -19.76 0.19
C THR A 93 -11.63 -19.69 1.29
N ASP A 94 -11.48 -18.81 2.26
CA ASP A 94 -12.46 -18.54 3.30
C ASP A 94 -12.29 -17.13 3.85
N TYR A 95 -13.25 -16.24 3.59
CA TYR A 95 -13.21 -14.87 4.10
C TYR A 95 -13.34 -14.74 5.62
N TYR A 96 -13.83 -15.77 6.30
CA TYR A 96 -14.08 -15.74 7.75
C TYR A 96 -12.97 -16.44 8.55
N ASP A 97 -11.85 -16.77 7.90
CA ASP A 97 -10.77 -17.53 8.52
C ASP A 97 -9.41 -16.87 8.32
N ILE A 98 -8.48 -17.22 9.20
CA ILE A 98 -7.08 -16.81 9.13
C ILE A 98 -6.26 -17.90 8.47
N ASP A 99 -5.26 -17.51 7.69
CA ASP A 99 -4.38 -18.44 6.98
C ASP A 99 -3.62 -19.34 7.98
N PRO A 100 -3.74 -20.67 7.84
CA PRO A 100 -3.10 -21.61 8.78
C PRO A 100 -1.57 -21.57 8.72
N ASP A 101 -0.96 -21.18 7.59
CA ASP A 101 0.49 -21.04 7.47
C ASP A 101 1.06 -20.04 8.48
N LEU A 102 0.27 -19.02 8.82
CA LEU A 102 0.68 -17.90 9.68
C LEU A 102 0.56 -18.21 11.18
N ALA A 103 -0.12 -19.29 11.55
CA ALA A 103 -0.32 -19.66 12.95
C ALA A 103 0.80 -20.57 13.47
N VAL A 104 1.18 -20.37 14.71
CA VAL A 104 2.02 -21.34 15.46
C VAL A 104 1.16 -22.55 15.84
N ASN A 105 -0.06 -22.30 16.31
CA ASN A 105 -1.07 -23.33 16.55
C ASN A 105 -2.25 -23.12 15.59
N VAL A 106 -2.34 -23.98 14.58
CA VAL A 106 -3.35 -23.91 13.52
C VAL A 106 -4.77 -23.87 14.09
N SER A 107 -5.04 -24.64 15.15
CA SER A 107 -6.36 -24.65 15.80
C SER A 107 -6.71 -23.31 16.48
N MET A 108 -5.71 -22.49 16.79
CA MET A 108 -5.84 -21.21 17.48
C MET A 108 -5.62 -20.00 16.54
N ARG A 109 -5.53 -20.20 15.23
CA ARG A 109 -5.16 -19.16 14.26
C ARG A 109 -5.97 -17.87 14.37
N MET A 110 -7.27 -17.95 14.57
CA MET A 110 -8.11 -16.76 14.79
C MET A 110 -7.75 -16.06 16.09
N LYS A 111 -7.50 -16.82 17.16
CA LYS A 111 -7.08 -16.25 18.45
C LYS A 111 -5.70 -15.59 18.37
N GLU A 112 -4.77 -16.19 17.62
CA GLU A 112 -3.45 -15.58 17.40
C GLU A 112 -3.57 -14.25 16.63
N TRP A 113 -4.49 -14.16 15.67
CA TRP A 113 -4.79 -12.90 14.96
C TRP A 113 -5.39 -11.84 15.90
N GLU A 114 -6.40 -12.19 16.67
CA GLU A 114 -7.01 -11.27 17.65
C GLU A 114 -5.98 -10.76 18.66
N GLN A 115 -5.10 -11.63 19.14
CA GLN A 115 -3.99 -11.26 20.02
C GLN A 115 -2.98 -10.33 19.34
N LEU A 116 -2.72 -10.51 18.04
CA LEU A 116 -1.86 -9.61 17.28
C LEU A 116 -2.48 -8.21 17.15
N ILE A 117 -3.79 -8.11 16.91
CA ILE A 117 -4.51 -6.83 16.91
C ILE A 117 -4.31 -6.13 18.27
N GLU A 118 -4.53 -6.84 19.38
CA GLU A 118 -4.36 -6.29 20.73
C GLU A 118 -2.93 -5.82 20.99
N ARG A 119 -1.92 -6.61 20.59
CA ARG A 119 -0.51 -6.21 20.74
C ARG A 119 -0.15 -4.99 19.91
N THR A 120 -0.67 -4.91 18.68
CA THR A 120 -0.45 -3.75 17.80
C THR A 120 -1.05 -2.48 18.39
N HIS A 121 -2.27 -2.55 18.91
CA HIS A 121 -2.91 -1.44 19.59
C HIS A 121 -2.16 -1.03 20.86
N LYS A 122 -1.71 -1.99 21.66
CA LYS A 122 -0.89 -1.73 22.85
C LYS A 122 0.43 -1.03 22.52
N ALA A 123 1.01 -1.33 21.36
CA ALA A 123 2.21 -0.65 20.86
C ALA A 123 1.93 0.76 20.32
N GLY A 124 0.68 1.22 20.32
CA GLY A 124 0.29 2.56 19.86
C GLY A 124 0.03 2.67 18.36
N MET A 125 -0.11 1.55 17.65
CA MET A 125 -0.37 1.52 16.20
C MET A 125 -1.73 0.94 15.88
N LYS A 126 -2.23 1.24 14.69
CA LYS A 126 -3.49 0.74 14.14
C LYS A 126 -3.26 -0.39 13.15
N VAL A 127 -4.28 -1.24 12.98
CA VAL A 127 -4.23 -2.44 12.15
C VAL A 127 -5.01 -2.24 10.87
N ILE A 128 -4.34 -2.47 9.73
CA ILE A 128 -4.96 -2.55 8.41
C ILE A 128 -4.83 -3.99 7.91
N MET A 129 -5.89 -4.52 7.31
CA MET A 129 -5.86 -5.82 6.63
C MET A 129 -6.40 -5.71 5.22
N ASP A 130 -6.07 -6.70 4.37
CA ASP A 130 -6.64 -6.78 3.04
C ASP A 130 -8.13 -7.11 3.08
N PHE A 131 -8.86 -6.52 2.15
CA PHE A 131 -10.16 -6.96 1.69
C PHE A 131 -10.08 -7.21 0.18
N VAL A 132 -10.36 -8.44 -0.25
CA VAL A 132 -10.26 -8.86 -1.65
C VAL A 132 -11.67 -8.97 -2.24
N PRO A 133 -12.22 -7.89 -2.85
CA PRO A 133 -13.63 -7.88 -3.25
C PRO A 133 -13.87 -8.45 -4.64
N ASN A 134 -12.88 -8.41 -5.54
CA ASN A 134 -13.09 -8.69 -6.96
C ASN A 134 -13.22 -10.19 -7.27
N HIS A 135 -12.54 -11.05 -6.52
CA HIS A 135 -12.40 -12.48 -6.82
C HIS A 135 -12.14 -13.33 -5.58
N VAL A 136 -12.28 -14.64 -5.75
CA VAL A 136 -11.94 -15.68 -4.76
C VAL A 136 -11.10 -16.77 -5.43
N ALA A 137 -10.56 -17.71 -4.66
CA ALA A 137 -9.96 -18.92 -5.20
C ALA A 137 -11.02 -19.81 -5.91
N ARG A 138 -10.59 -20.64 -6.86
CA ARG A 138 -11.52 -21.56 -7.55
C ARG A 138 -12.20 -22.54 -6.60
N GLU A 139 -11.49 -23.01 -5.61
CA GLU A 139 -12.04 -23.92 -4.60
C GLU A 139 -12.47 -23.18 -3.32
N TYR A 140 -13.05 -21.98 -3.47
CA TYR A 140 -13.59 -21.22 -2.34
C TYR A 140 -14.65 -22.04 -1.59
N HIS A 141 -14.45 -22.20 -0.30
CA HIS A 141 -15.43 -22.80 0.61
C HIS A 141 -15.17 -22.35 2.04
N SER A 142 -16.14 -21.70 2.66
CA SER A 142 -16.01 -21.23 4.04
C SER A 142 -16.40 -22.32 5.04
N ILE A 143 -15.44 -22.67 5.90
CA ILE A 143 -15.67 -23.56 7.06
C ILE A 143 -15.84 -22.77 8.36
N CYS A 144 -15.48 -21.49 8.36
CA CYS A 144 -15.50 -20.60 9.54
C CYS A 144 -16.61 -19.54 9.48
N LYS A 145 -17.47 -19.56 8.47
CA LYS A 145 -18.57 -18.60 8.38
C LYS A 145 -19.50 -18.66 9.59
N PRO A 146 -20.05 -17.53 10.05
CA PRO A 146 -21.03 -17.51 11.13
C PRO A 146 -22.24 -18.40 10.84
N THR A 147 -22.86 -18.92 11.90
CA THR A 147 -24.08 -19.76 11.77
C THR A 147 -25.19 -19.00 11.05
N GLY A 148 -25.81 -19.64 10.06
CA GLY A 148 -26.89 -19.05 9.25
C GLY A 148 -26.41 -18.22 8.05
N VAL A 149 -25.11 -17.96 7.90
CA VAL A 149 -24.56 -17.31 6.71
C VAL A 149 -24.53 -18.30 5.54
N ARG A 150 -25.11 -17.88 4.41
CA ARG A 150 -25.01 -18.61 3.13
C ARG A 150 -23.66 -18.32 2.48
N ASP A 151 -22.99 -19.35 2.01
CA ASP A 151 -21.68 -19.22 1.37
C ASP A 151 -21.77 -18.58 -0.03
N LEU A 152 -20.65 -18.06 -0.51
CA LEU A 152 -20.56 -17.60 -1.90
C LEU A 152 -20.76 -18.78 -2.85
N GLY A 153 -21.61 -18.59 -3.85
CA GLY A 153 -21.96 -19.62 -4.84
C GLY A 153 -22.96 -20.67 -4.38
N GLU A 154 -23.32 -20.70 -3.09
CA GLU A 154 -24.22 -21.75 -2.53
C GLU A 154 -25.63 -21.71 -3.14
N ASP A 155 -26.10 -20.51 -3.53
CA ASP A 155 -27.43 -20.28 -4.11
C ASP A 155 -27.38 -20.00 -5.61
N ASP A 156 -26.22 -20.13 -6.26
CA ASP A 156 -26.06 -19.83 -7.67
C ASP A 156 -26.78 -20.83 -8.58
N ASP A 157 -27.32 -20.34 -9.69
CA ASP A 157 -27.77 -21.17 -10.83
C ASP A 157 -26.64 -21.23 -11.87
N PRO A 158 -25.89 -22.34 -11.95
CA PRO A 158 -24.77 -22.47 -12.86
C PRO A 158 -25.17 -22.57 -14.35
N ASN A 159 -26.47 -22.68 -14.66
CA ASN A 159 -26.98 -22.67 -16.03
C ASN A 159 -27.15 -21.25 -16.59
N MET A 160 -27.01 -20.22 -15.73
CA MET A 160 -27.09 -18.83 -16.12
C MET A 160 -25.69 -18.19 -16.11
N HIS A 161 -25.27 -17.70 -17.26
CA HIS A 161 -24.01 -16.94 -17.35
C HIS A 161 -23.99 -15.75 -16.38
N PHE A 162 -25.07 -14.99 -16.34
CA PHE A 162 -25.27 -13.83 -15.46
C PHE A 162 -26.64 -13.86 -14.79
N SER A 163 -26.66 -13.55 -13.51
CA SER A 163 -27.87 -13.27 -12.74
C SER A 163 -27.48 -12.44 -11.52
N THR A 164 -28.29 -11.46 -11.13
CA THR A 164 -28.07 -10.67 -9.91
C THR A 164 -28.13 -11.48 -8.62
N ARG A 165 -28.66 -12.70 -8.68
CA ARG A 165 -28.69 -13.67 -7.57
C ARG A 165 -27.42 -14.49 -7.46
N ASN A 166 -26.70 -14.68 -8.59
CA ASN A 166 -25.44 -15.43 -8.63
C ASN A 166 -24.29 -14.62 -8.08
N ASN A 167 -23.42 -15.27 -7.34
CA ASN A 167 -22.18 -14.68 -6.85
C ASN A 167 -21.06 -14.76 -7.88
N PHE A 168 -21.16 -15.66 -8.87
CA PHE A 168 -20.16 -15.88 -9.91
C PHE A 168 -20.77 -15.74 -11.31
N TYR A 169 -19.88 -15.63 -12.32
CA TYR A 169 -20.22 -15.72 -13.74
C TYR A 169 -19.88 -17.10 -14.25
N TYR A 170 -20.81 -17.76 -14.91
CA TYR A 170 -20.63 -19.10 -15.45
C TYR A 170 -20.41 -19.04 -16.97
N ALA A 171 -19.34 -19.69 -17.44
CA ALA A 171 -19.03 -19.80 -18.85
C ALA A 171 -19.61 -21.11 -19.43
N TRP A 172 -19.75 -21.18 -20.74
CA TRP A 172 -20.16 -22.40 -21.40
C TRP A 172 -19.00 -23.41 -21.47
N GLY A 173 -19.26 -24.65 -21.11
CA GLY A 173 -18.31 -25.75 -21.15
C GLY A 173 -17.48 -25.93 -19.89
N ASP A 174 -16.62 -26.92 -19.92
CA ASP A 174 -15.71 -27.26 -18.82
C ASP A 174 -14.48 -26.35 -18.87
N LEU A 175 -13.89 -26.10 -17.70
CA LEU A 175 -12.66 -25.34 -17.59
C LEU A 175 -11.50 -26.05 -18.31
N ASP A 176 -10.87 -25.38 -19.24
CA ASP A 176 -9.70 -25.87 -19.98
C ASP A 176 -8.39 -25.22 -19.47
N LEU A 177 -7.59 -26.00 -18.75
CA LEU A 177 -6.28 -25.61 -18.23
C LEU A 177 -5.11 -26.21 -19.05
N ASN A 178 -5.34 -26.70 -20.26
CA ASN A 178 -4.29 -27.39 -21.04
C ASN A 178 -3.08 -26.51 -21.36
N GLU A 179 -3.28 -25.23 -21.67
CA GLU A 179 -2.19 -24.29 -21.89
C GLU A 179 -1.31 -24.15 -20.63
N ILE A 180 -1.93 -24.01 -19.48
CA ILE A 180 -1.27 -23.86 -18.18
C ILE A 180 -0.49 -25.13 -17.83
N ARG A 181 -1.09 -26.30 -18.02
CA ARG A 181 -0.43 -27.62 -17.82
C ARG A 181 0.81 -27.78 -18.71
N GLN A 182 0.77 -27.27 -19.92
CA GLN A 182 1.89 -27.34 -20.86
C GLN A 182 3.01 -26.36 -20.55
N SER A 183 2.69 -25.18 -20.02
CA SER A 183 3.64 -24.09 -19.78
C SER A 183 4.37 -24.19 -18.45
N LYS A 184 3.79 -24.85 -17.46
CA LYS A 184 4.34 -24.95 -16.10
C LYS A 184 5.17 -26.24 -15.93
N PRO A 185 6.50 -26.13 -15.73
CA PRO A 185 7.38 -27.30 -15.57
C PRO A 185 6.95 -28.20 -14.40
N GLU A 186 6.46 -27.61 -13.32
CA GLU A 186 5.95 -28.33 -12.13
C GLU A 186 4.76 -29.23 -12.46
N PHE A 187 3.90 -28.86 -13.41
CA PHE A 187 2.76 -29.71 -13.82
C PHE A 187 3.21 -30.84 -14.78
N LYS A 188 4.26 -30.62 -15.56
CA LYS A 188 4.88 -31.68 -16.36
C LYS A 188 5.51 -32.78 -15.48
N ALA A 189 6.06 -32.42 -14.33
CA ALA A 189 6.63 -33.37 -13.41
C ALA A 189 5.56 -34.26 -12.76
N PHE A 190 4.37 -33.73 -12.49
CA PHE A 190 3.23 -34.52 -11.99
C PHE A 190 2.75 -35.56 -12.99
N SER A 191 2.72 -35.24 -14.28
CA SER A 191 2.26 -36.16 -15.33
C SER A 191 3.23 -37.33 -15.60
N ALA A 192 4.52 -37.19 -15.27
CA ALA A 192 5.55 -38.17 -15.64
C ALA A 192 5.86 -39.22 -14.54
N LYS A 193 5.71 -38.87 -13.25
CA LYS A 193 6.12 -39.77 -12.15
C LYS A 193 4.98 -40.60 -11.55
N ASP A 194 3.75 -40.11 -11.58
CA ASP A 194 2.62 -40.71 -10.88
C ASP A 194 1.33 -40.75 -11.70
N ALA A 195 1.41 -41.03 -12.98
CA ALA A 195 0.27 -41.06 -13.91
C ALA A 195 -0.91 -41.97 -13.48
N LYS A 196 -0.75 -42.75 -12.40
CA LYS A 196 -1.81 -43.58 -11.82
C LYS A 196 -2.57 -42.96 -10.63
N ILE A 197 -2.09 -41.79 -10.11
CA ILE A 197 -2.61 -41.18 -8.87
C ILE A 197 -3.03 -39.71 -9.10
N TYR A 198 -2.60 -39.12 -10.20
CA TYR A 198 -2.87 -37.71 -10.50
C TYR A 198 -4.18 -37.56 -11.28
N GLU A 199 -5.19 -36.98 -10.64
CA GLU A 199 -6.44 -36.55 -11.27
C GLU A 199 -6.30 -35.05 -11.60
N PRO A 200 -6.45 -34.64 -12.88
CA PRO A 200 -6.42 -33.24 -13.25
C PRO A 200 -7.58 -32.47 -12.61
N TYR A 201 -7.36 -31.20 -12.30
CA TYR A 201 -8.42 -30.31 -11.82
C TYR A 201 -9.55 -30.20 -12.86
N THR A 202 -10.78 -30.31 -12.41
CA THR A 202 -11.97 -30.17 -13.24
C THR A 202 -12.96 -29.19 -12.62
N GLU A 203 -13.57 -28.36 -13.45
CA GLU A 203 -14.64 -27.44 -13.07
C GLU A 203 -15.67 -27.39 -14.19
N SER A 204 -16.93 -27.70 -13.89
CA SER A 204 -18.03 -27.74 -14.87
C SER A 204 -19.33 -27.20 -14.26
N PRO A 205 -19.96 -26.18 -14.85
CA PRO A 205 -19.39 -25.31 -15.88
C PRO A 205 -18.23 -24.47 -15.35
N ALA A 206 -17.35 -23.99 -16.24
CA ALA A 206 -16.29 -23.09 -15.90
C ALA A 206 -16.83 -21.76 -15.35
N ARG A 207 -16.07 -21.11 -14.48
CA ARG A 207 -16.37 -19.77 -13.97
C ARG A 207 -15.34 -18.75 -14.49
N ALA A 208 -15.77 -17.52 -14.69
CA ALA A 208 -14.91 -16.43 -15.16
C ALA A 208 -13.74 -16.18 -14.20
N THR A 209 -12.55 -15.86 -14.71
CA THR A 209 -11.38 -15.51 -13.90
C THR A 209 -11.49 -14.10 -13.31
N GLY A 210 -10.74 -13.84 -12.25
CA GLY A 210 -10.69 -12.53 -11.58
C GLY A 210 -10.28 -11.37 -12.48
N ASN A 211 -9.52 -11.64 -13.54
CA ASN A 211 -9.07 -10.64 -14.51
C ASN A 211 -9.99 -10.49 -15.73
N ASP A 212 -11.29 -10.75 -15.56
CA ASP A 212 -12.33 -10.52 -16.58
C ASP A 212 -12.21 -11.44 -17.83
N ARG A 213 -11.74 -12.67 -17.64
CA ARG A 213 -11.80 -13.71 -18.66
C ARG A 213 -13.11 -14.50 -18.52
N PHE A 214 -14.09 -14.22 -19.40
CA PHE A 214 -15.45 -14.76 -19.31
C PHE A 214 -15.70 -16.02 -20.12
N ASP A 215 -14.68 -16.57 -20.77
CA ASP A 215 -14.72 -17.89 -21.41
C ASP A 215 -14.11 -18.99 -20.52
N ASN A 216 -14.05 -20.21 -21.01
CA ASN A 216 -13.55 -21.36 -20.27
C ASN A 216 -12.07 -21.72 -20.55
N HIS A 217 -11.30 -20.86 -21.24
CA HIS A 217 -9.92 -21.10 -21.65
C HIS A 217 -8.96 -20.03 -21.11
N PRO A 218 -8.71 -19.93 -19.80
CA PRO A 218 -7.72 -18.98 -19.30
C PRO A 218 -6.31 -19.38 -19.74
N GLY A 219 -5.51 -18.39 -20.11
CA GLY A 219 -4.09 -18.55 -20.44
C GLY A 219 -3.19 -18.44 -19.21
N CYS A 220 -1.89 -18.67 -19.43
CA CYS A 220 -0.88 -18.62 -18.35
C CYS A 220 -0.76 -17.25 -17.68
N ASN A 221 -1.08 -16.18 -18.40
CA ASN A 221 -1.03 -14.81 -17.91
C ASN A 221 -2.35 -14.35 -17.28
N ASP A 222 -3.40 -15.17 -17.37
CA ASP A 222 -4.65 -14.92 -16.67
C ASP A 222 -4.55 -15.31 -15.19
N TRP A 223 -5.49 -14.82 -14.39
CA TRP A 223 -5.60 -15.22 -12.98
C TRP A 223 -6.40 -16.52 -12.88
N TYR A 224 -5.87 -17.57 -13.51
CA TYR A 224 -6.55 -18.88 -13.68
C TYR A 224 -6.90 -19.56 -12.36
N GLU A 225 -6.20 -19.21 -11.28
CA GLU A 225 -6.44 -19.70 -9.92
C GLU A 225 -7.62 -19.02 -9.23
N THR A 226 -8.22 -18.02 -9.86
CA THR A 226 -9.30 -17.20 -9.27
C THR A 226 -10.62 -17.30 -10.02
N VAL A 227 -11.69 -16.93 -9.32
CA VAL A 227 -13.05 -16.80 -9.84
C VAL A 227 -13.57 -15.40 -9.52
N LYS A 228 -14.08 -14.71 -10.56
CA LYS A 228 -14.64 -13.37 -10.42
C LYS A 228 -15.95 -13.36 -9.64
N LEU A 229 -16.10 -12.41 -8.73
CA LEU A 229 -17.35 -12.13 -8.04
C LEU A 229 -18.27 -11.23 -8.87
N ASN A 230 -19.56 -11.52 -8.83
CA ASN A 230 -20.60 -10.81 -9.57
C ASN A 230 -21.28 -9.76 -8.71
N TYR A 231 -21.04 -8.50 -9.01
CA TYR A 231 -21.65 -7.33 -8.36
C TYR A 231 -22.84 -6.75 -9.13
N GLY A 232 -23.44 -7.49 -10.03
CA GLY A 232 -24.59 -7.04 -10.82
C GLY A 232 -24.20 -6.30 -12.10
N VAL A 233 -23.00 -6.55 -12.61
CA VAL A 233 -22.55 -6.05 -13.92
C VAL A 233 -22.52 -7.21 -14.91
N ASP A 234 -23.32 -7.14 -15.97
CA ASP A 234 -23.23 -8.08 -17.09
C ASP A 234 -22.22 -7.57 -18.12
N TYR A 235 -21.07 -8.23 -18.21
CA TYR A 235 -19.99 -7.89 -19.13
C TYR A 235 -20.21 -8.44 -20.54
N CYS A 236 -21.10 -9.41 -20.71
CA CYS A 236 -21.33 -10.15 -21.94
C CYS A 236 -22.70 -9.86 -22.56
N ASP A 237 -23.41 -8.84 -22.10
CA ASP A 237 -24.66 -8.39 -22.70
C ASP A 237 -24.45 -8.01 -24.17
N ALA A 238 -25.37 -8.41 -25.03
CA ALA A 238 -25.31 -8.16 -26.48
C ALA A 238 -25.24 -6.67 -26.83
N GLY A 239 -25.80 -5.81 -25.97
CA GLY A 239 -25.74 -4.34 -26.10
C GLY A 239 -24.46 -3.71 -25.55
N GLY A 240 -23.51 -4.50 -25.03
CA GLY A 240 -22.35 -4.07 -24.27
C GLY A 240 -22.58 -4.23 -22.78
N ARG A 241 -21.62 -3.75 -21.98
CA ARG A 241 -21.71 -3.83 -20.51
C ARG A 241 -22.98 -3.18 -19.98
N SER A 242 -23.73 -3.91 -19.14
CA SER A 242 -24.96 -3.42 -18.52
C SER A 242 -24.93 -3.59 -16.99
N TYR A 243 -25.68 -2.73 -16.28
CA TYR A 243 -25.66 -2.60 -14.84
C TYR A 243 -27.03 -2.96 -14.25
N HIS A 244 -27.04 -3.87 -13.28
CA HIS A 244 -28.26 -4.45 -12.69
C HIS A 244 -28.18 -4.37 -11.16
N TYR A 245 -28.55 -3.24 -10.58
CA TYR A 245 -28.43 -2.97 -9.14
C TYR A 245 -29.78 -2.98 -8.40
N GLU A 246 -30.88 -3.20 -9.12
CA GLU A 246 -32.21 -3.33 -8.57
C GLU A 246 -32.89 -4.61 -9.12
N PRO A 247 -33.17 -5.59 -8.27
CA PRO A 247 -32.86 -5.62 -6.82
C PRO A 247 -31.36 -5.65 -6.55
N VAL A 248 -30.97 -5.22 -5.33
CA VAL A 248 -29.57 -5.23 -4.90
C VAL A 248 -28.97 -6.63 -5.11
N PRO A 249 -27.83 -6.74 -5.81
CA PRO A 249 -27.17 -8.02 -6.05
C PRO A 249 -26.87 -8.79 -4.76
N ASN A 250 -27.05 -10.10 -4.78
CA ASN A 250 -26.83 -10.96 -3.61
C ASN A 250 -25.42 -10.82 -3.02
N THR A 251 -24.40 -10.66 -3.89
CA THR A 251 -22.99 -10.49 -3.50
C THR A 251 -22.77 -9.27 -2.59
N TRP A 252 -23.53 -8.18 -2.78
CA TRP A 252 -23.34 -6.95 -2.00
C TRP A 252 -23.53 -7.18 -0.50
N GLY A 253 -24.59 -7.86 -0.11
CA GLY A 253 -24.86 -8.17 1.29
C GLY A 253 -23.77 -9.07 1.89
N LYS A 254 -23.43 -10.16 1.18
CA LYS A 254 -22.41 -11.11 1.64
C LYS A 254 -21.05 -10.46 1.84
N MET A 255 -20.60 -9.63 0.89
CA MET A 255 -19.30 -8.95 0.97
C MET A 255 -19.29 -7.83 2.01
N THR A 256 -20.40 -7.14 2.21
CA THR A 256 -20.55 -6.15 3.28
C THR A 256 -20.50 -6.81 4.67
N ASP A 257 -21.14 -7.97 4.83
CA ASP A 257 -21.10 -8.75 6.08
C ASP A 257 -19.69 -9.21 6.44
N ILE A 258 -18.85 -9.52 5.44
CA ILE A 258 -17.43 -9.86 5.64
C ILE A 258 -16.67 -8.66 6.20
N LEU A 259 -16.87 -7.45 5.64
CA LEU A 259 -16.27 -6.22 6.17
C LEU A 259 -16.69 -5.96 7.63
N LEU A 260 -17.99 -6.11 7.92
CA LEU A 260 -18.52 -5.95 9.28
C LEU A 260 -17.95 -6.99 10.25
N PHE A 261 -17.76 -8.23 9.81
CA PHE A 261 -17.16 -9.30 10.61
C PHE A 261 -15.75 -8.90 11.07
N TRP A 262 -14.88 -8.51 10.14
CA TRP A 262 -13.51 -8.14 10.48
C TRP A 262 -13.43 -6.84 11.26
N ALA A 263 -14.28 -5.86 10.96
CA ALA A 263 -14.40 -4.64 11.76
C ALA A 263 -14.76 -4.96 13.23
N SER A 264 -15.63 -5.95 13.45
CA SER A 264 -15.99 -6.40 14.80
C SER A 264 -14.84 -7.06 15.55
N LYS A 265 -13.81 -7.53 14.86
CA LYS A 265 -12.59 -8.10 15.45
C LYS A 265 -11.58 -7.05 15.91
N GLY A 266 -11.81 -5.78 15.58
CA GLY A 266 -11.00 -4.65 16.05
C GLY A 266 -9.96 -4.14 15.04
N VAL A 267 -10.03 -4.53 13.77
CA VAL A 267 -9.21 -3.89 12.73
C VAL A 267 -9.63 -2.43 12.53
N ASP A 268 -8.69 -1.58 12.19
CA ASP A 268 -8.88 -0.13 12.06
C ASP A 268 -9.03 0.31 10.61
N GLY A 269 -8.72 -0.55 9.66
CA GLY A 269 -8.85 -0.23 8.25
C GLY A 269 -8.72 -1.44 7.34
N PHE A 270 -9.16 -1.23 6.09
CA PHE A 270 -9.06 -2.21 5.02
C PHE A 270 -8.30 -1.63 3.82
N ARG A 271 -7.35 -2.38 3.29
CA ARG A 271 -6.80 -2.16 1.96
C ARG A 271 -7.59 -3.03 0.99
N CYS A 272 -8.31 -2.38 0.08
CA CYS A 272 -9.20 -3.05 -0.86
C CYS A 272 -8.48 -3.36 -2.16
N ASP A 273 -8.24 -4.65 -2.38
CA ASP A 273 -7.56 -5.18 -3.56
C ASP A 273 -8.39 -4.95 -4.82
N MET A 274 -7.73 -4.49 -5.90
CA MET A 274 -8.35 -4.27 -7.21
C MET A 274 -9.72 -3.56 -7.12
N ALA A 275 -9.80 -2.53 -6.27
CA ALA A 275 -11.06 -1.85 -5.95
C ALA A 275 -11.77 -1.28 -7.19
N GLU A 276 -11.01 -0.85 -8.21
CA GLU A 276 -11.60 -0.29 -9.44
C GLU A 276 -12.30 -1.33 -10.33
N MET A 277 -12.06 -2.61 -10.14
CA MET A 277 -12.78 -3.68 -10.84
C MET A 277 -14.15 -3.97 -10.22
N VAL A 278 -14.47 -3.34 -9.11
CA VAL A 278 -15.74 -3.45 -8.38
C VAL A 278 -16.50 -2.12 -8.50
N PRO A 279 -17.81 -2.13 -8.86
CA PRO A 279 -18.52 -0.91 -9.17
C PRO A 279 -18.64 0.03 -7.97
N THR A 280 -18.53 1.34 -8.23
CA THR A 280 -18.66 2.39 -7.20
C THR A 280 -20.00 2.36 -6.47
N ALA A 281 -21.05 1.86 -7.11
CA ALA A 281 -22.36 1.67 -6.48
C ALA A 281 -22.30 0.69 -5.30
N PHE A 282 -21.58 -0.43 -5.44
CA PHE A 282 -21.32 -1.33 -4.31
C PHE A 282 -20.51 -0.65 -3.21
N TRP A 283 -19.47 0.09 -3.58
CA TRP A 283 -18.64 0.77 -2.58
C TRP A 283 -19.44 1.80 -1.78
N SER A 284 -20.28 2.60 -2.43
CA SER A 284 -21.18 3.54 -1.73
C SER A 284 -22.12 2.83 -0.75
N TYR A 285 -22.65 1.67 -1.14
CA TYR A 285 -23.50 0.83 -0.30
C TYR A 285 -22.72 0.28 0.89
N ALA A 286 -21.59 -0.39 0.65
CA ALA A 286 -20.83 -1.08 1.68
C ALA A 286 -20.16 -0.11 2.66
N THR A 287 -19.51 0.95 2.16
CA THR A 287 -18.86 1.95 3.01
C THR A 287 -19.86 2.74 3.85
N GLY A 288 -21.05 3.02 3.31
CA GLY A 288 -22.13 3.67 4.05
C GLY A 288 -22.57 2.85 5.27
N ILE A 289 -22.79 1.55 5.09
CA ILE A 289 -23.15 0.63 6.18
C ILE A 289 -22.00 0.46 7.17
N LEU A 290 -20.79 0.22 6.66
CA LEU A 290 -19.60 -0.01 7.49
C LEU A 290 -19.29 1.21 8.37
N LYS A 291 -19.22 2.41 7.80
CA LYS A 291 -18.88 3.64 8.53
C LYS A 291 -19.99 4.12 9.46
N ALA A 292 -21.25 3.79 9.19
CA ALA A 292 -22.34 4.04 10.12
C ALA A 292 -22.16 3.27 11.44
N LYS A 293 -21.62 2.05 11.38
CA LYS A 293 -21.38 1.20 12.56
C LYS A 293 -19.99 1.38 13.15
N TYR A 294 -18.98 1.59 12.30
CA TYR A 294 -17.56 1.73 12.66
C TYR A 294 -16.97 3.01 12.03
N PRO A 295 -17.30 4.20 12.53
CA PRO A 295 -16.94 5.47 11.88
C PRO A 295 -15.44 5.76 11.82
N HIS A 296 -14.63 5.07 12.63
CA HIS A 296 -13.17 5.20 12.66
C HIS A 296 -12.46 4.36 11.58
N ILE A 297 -13.16 3.44 10.92
CA ILE A 297 -12.56 2.55 9.92
C ILE A 297 -12.08 3.35 8.71
N VAL A 298 -10.83 3.13 8.34
CA VAL A 298 -10.19 3.70 7.16
C VAL A 298 -10.27 2.72 5.98
N ILE A 299 -10.69 3.21 4.81
CA ILE A 299 -10.79 2.42 3.58
C ILE A 299 -9.77 2.93 2.57
N ILE A 300 -8.85 2.07 2.19
CA ILE A 300 -7.79 2.35 1.21
C ILE A 300 -8.06 1.55 -0.05
N GLY A 301 -8.09 2.20 -1.21
CA GLY A 301 -8.39 1.55 -2.49
C GLY A 301 -7.19 1.47 -3.42
N GLU A 302 -7.06 0.32 -4.06
CA GLU A 302 -6.19 0.13 -5.20
C GLU A 302 -6.97 0.51 -6.47
N VAL A 303 -6.71 1.73 -6.97
CA VAL A 303 -7.33 2.32 -8.16
C VAL A 303 -6.23 2.89 -9.03
N TYR A 304 -6.13 2.43 -10.27
CA TYR A 304 -5.06 2.80 -11.19
C TYR A 304 -5.47 3.82 -12.26
N ASP A 305 -6.76 3.90 -12.61
CA ASP A 305 -7.25 4.91 -13.56
C ASP A 305 -7.45 6.26 -12.86
N PRO A 306 -6.62 7.30 -13.15
CA PRO A 306 -6.76 8.62 -12.53
C PRO A 306 -8.12 9.28 -12.80
N ASN A 307 -8.80 8.92 -13.89
CA ASN A 307 -10.14 9.45 -14.20
C ASN A 307 -11.20 8.91 -13.23
N GLN A 308 -10.92 7.82 -12.53
CA GLN A 308 -11.84 7.21 -11.58
C GLN A 308 -11.60 7.65 -10.12
N TYR A 309 -10.46 8.28 -9.79
CA TYR A 309 -10.12 8.62 -8.41
C TYR A 309 -11.26 9.34 -7.67
N ARG A 310 -11.85 10.38 -8.27
CA ARG A 310 -12.92 11.16 -7.64
C ARG A 310 -14.19 10.36 -7.42
N ASN A 311 -14.49 9.40 -8.30
CA ASN A 311 -15.63 8.50 -8.15
C ASN A 311 -15.47 7.59 -6.94
N TYR A 312 -14.28 7.06 -6.71
CA TYR A 312 -14.00 6.18 -5.56
C TYR A 312 -13.90 6.96 -4.25
N VAL A 313 -13.32 8.16 -4.24
CA VAL A 313 -13.36 9.05 -3.07
C VAL A 313 -14.82 9.35 -2.70
N LYS A 314 -15.67 9.70 -3.67
CA LYS A 314 -17.09 9.94 -3.46
C LYS A 314 -17.84 8.69 -2.96
N ALA A 315 -17.41 7.50 -3.38
CA ALA A 315 -17.97 6.23 -2.94
C ALA A 315 -17.56 5.82 -1.51
N GLY A 316 -16.71 6.61 -0.83
CA GLY A 316 -16.39 6.44 0.58
C GLY A 316 -14.97 5.98 0.89
N PHE A 317 -14.08 5.92 -0.11
CA PHE A 317 -12.66 5.67 0.13
C PHE A 317 -12.01 6.87 0.82
N ASP A 318 -11.28 6.59 1.90
CA ASP A 318 -10.51 7.61 2.60
C ASP A 318 -9.20 7.91 1.86
N TYR A 319 -8.56 6.87 1.32
CA TYR A 319 -7.31 6.97 0.57
C TYR A 319 -7.31 6.07 -0.66
N LEU A 320 -6.61 6.53 -1.70
CA LEU A 320 -6.36 5.79 -2.95
C LEU A 320 -4.86 5.78 -3.24
N TYR A 321 -4.35 4.72 -3.83
CA TYR A 321 -2.99 4.70 -4.35
C TYR A 321 -2.80 5.76 -5.43
N ASP A 322 -1.80 6.63 -5.27
CA ASP A 322 -1.33 7.49 -6.36
C ASP A 322 -0.22 6.78 -7.15
N LYS A 323 -0.61 5.67 -7.81
CA LYS A 323 0.34 4.81 -8.53
C LYS A 323 0.68 5.40 -9.89
N VAL A 324 -0.31 5.67 -10.72
CA VAL A 324 -0.12 6.11 -12.12
C VAL A 324 0.35 7.57 -12.18
N GLY A 325 -0.03 8.41 -11.21
CA GLY A 325 0.45 9.78 -11.08
C GLY A 325 1.81 9.86 -10.37
N MET A 326 1.79 10.02 -9.06
CA MET A 326 3.00 10.34 -8.28
C MET A 326 4.03 9.20 -8.23
N TYR A 327 3.61 7.93 -8.03
CA TYR A 327 4.57 6.83 -7.99
C TYR A 327 5.34 6.70 -9.32
N ASP A 328 4.63 6.63 -10.45
CA ASP A 328 5.28 6.50 -11.77
C ASP A 328 6.16 7.71 -12.10
N CYS A 329 5.75 8.91 -11.68
CA CYS A 329 6.56 10.12 -11.81
C CYS A 329 7.85 10.01 -11.00
N LEU A 330 7.77 9.73 -9.70
CA LEU A 330 8.94 9.64 -8.82
C LEU A 330 9.89 8.52 -9.26
N ARG A 331 9.36 7.38 -9.68
CA ARG A 331 10.16 6.31 -10.27
C ARG A 331 10.94 6.81 -11.48
N GLY A 332 10.28 7.50 -12.40
CA GLY A 332 10.93 8.07 -13.59
C GLY A 332 11.98 9.13 -13.26
N VAL A 333 11.74 9.97 -12.24
CA VAL A 333 12.71 10.97 -11.78
C VAL A 333 13.95 10.31 -11.17
N VAL A 334 13.77 9.33 -10.29
CA VAL A 334 14.88 8.59 -9.66
C VAL A 334 15.73 7.86 -10.71
N ARG A 335 15.10 7.34 -11.76
CA ARG A 335 15.80 6.68 -12.88
C ARG A 335 16.43 7.65 -13.88
N GLY A 336 16.16 8.96 -13.76
CA GLY A 336 16.62 9.97 -14.73
C GLY A 336 15.83 9.99 -16.05
N GLU A 337 14.71 9.32 -16.11
CA GLU A 337 13.81 9.21 -17.29
C GLU A 337 12.83 10.39 -17.37
N ARG A 338 12.53 11.03 -16.25
CA ARG A 338 11.64 12.20 -16.13
C ARG A 338 12.34 13.33 -15.38
N PRO A 339 12.07 14.60 -15.70
CA PRO A 339 12.58 15.72 -14.92
C PRO A 339 11.85 15.83 -13.57
N ALA A 340 12.55 16.29 -12.53
CA ALA A 340 11.97 16.54 -11.21
C ALA A 340 10.81 17.55 -11.28
N ALA A 341 10.85 18.51 -12.20
CA ALA A 341 9.76 19.45 -12.46
C ALA A 341 8.42 18.77 -12.81
N SER A 342 8.44 17.53 -13.29
CA SER A 342 7.20 16.76 -13.57
C SER A 342 6.35 16.51 -12.33
N ILE A 343 6.95 16.53 -11.14
CA ILE A 343 6.25 16.33 -9.86
C ILE A 343 5.16 17.39 -9.69
N THR A 344 5.41 18.63 -10.12
CA THR A 344 4.42 19.72 -10.06
C THR A 344 3.13 19.38 -10.81
N HIS A 345 3.24 18.81 -12.01
CA HIS A 345 2.06 18.42 -12.77
C HIS A 345 1.24 17.33 -12.03
N GLU A 346 1.91 16.33 -11.47
CA GLU A 346 1.23 15.19 -10.85
C GLU A 346 0.43 15.60 -9.60
N TRP A 347 0.94 16.50 -8.77
CA TRP A 347 0.17 16.94 -7.62
C TRP A 347 -0.97 17.89 -8.01
N GLN A 348 -0.79 18.71 -9.05
CA GLN A 348 -1.82 19.65 -9.53
C GLN A 348 -3.04 18.92 -10.10
N VAL A 349 -2.84 17.80 -10.78
CA VAL A 349 -3.94 17.00 -11.37
C VAL A 349 -4.92 16.49 -10.30
N VAL A 350 -4.44 16.26 -9.08
CA VAL A 350 -5.23 15.73 -7.95
C VAL A 350 -5.38 16.72 -6.79
N ASP A 351 -5.17 18.02 -7.04
CA ASP A 351 -5.13 19.04 -5.99
C ASP A 351 -6.41 19.09 -5.14
N ASP A 352 -7.57 18.93 -5.74
CA ASP A 352 -8.88 18.91 -5.07
C ASP A 352 -9.09 17.66 -4.19
N ILE A 353 -8.36 16.58 -4.43
CA ILE A 353 -8.43 15.31 -3.68
C ILE A 353 -7.08 14.91 -3.08
N ARG A 354 -6.11 15.80 -3.05
CA ARG A 354 -4.72 15.51 -2.65
C ARG A 354 -4.60 14.83 -1.28
N ASP A 355 -5.46 15.19 -0.33
CA ASP A 355 -5.45 14.62 1.01
C ASP A 355 -5.91 13.13 1.04
N HIS A 356 -6.54 12.66 -0.05
CA HIS A 356 -6.97 11.28 -0.24
C HIS A 356 -5.93 10.42 -0.97
N MET A 357 -4.84 11.00 -1.49
CA MET A 357 -3.87 10.27 -2.30
C MET A 357 -2.76 9.69 -1.42
N LEU A 358 -2.63 8.36 -1.39
CA LEU A 358 -1.59 7.65 -0.66
C LEU A 358 -0.32 7.56 -1.51
N TYR A 359 0.80 8.07 -0.98
CA TYR A 359 2.10 8.03 -1.63
C TYR A 359 2.92 6.83 -1.12
N PHE A 360 3.63 6.18 -2.03
CA PHE A 360 4.50 5.05 -1.75
C PHE A 360 5.57 4.91 -2.84
N LEU A 361 6.64 4.19 -2.56
CA LEU A 361 7.71 3.88 -3.52
C LEU A 361 7.88 2.38 -3.75
N GLU A 362 7.47 1.57 -2.80
CA GLU A 362 7.41 0.11 -2.89
C GLU A 362 6.11 -0.42 -2.32
N ASN A 363 5.64 -1.53 -2.86
CA ASN A 363 4.65 -2.42 -2.28
C ASN A 363 4.94 -3.86 -2.75
N HIS A 364 4.07 -4.80 -2.42
CA HIS A 364 4.23 -6.21 -2.76
C HIS A 364 4.07 -6.54 -4.26
N ASP A 365 3.55 -5.61 -5.07
CA ASP A 365 3.36 -5.77 -6.51
C ASP A 365 4.43 -5.06 -7.34
N GLU A 366 5.12 -4.09 -6.76
CA GLU A 366 6.11 -3.28 -7.46
C GLU A 366 7.54 -3.78 -7.23
N GLN A 367 8.42 -3.44 -8.16
CA GLN A 367 9.84 -3.77 -8.06
C GLN A 367 10.49 -3.00 -6.93
N ARG A 368 11.40 -3.67 -6.20
CA ARG A 368 12.20 -3.04 -5.15
C ARG A 368 13.10 -1.95 -5.73
N ILE A 369 13.23 -0.84 -5.01
CA ILE A 369 14.08 0.30 -5.40
C ILE A 369 15.53 -0.14 -5.63
N ALA A 370 16.06 -0.99 -4.74
CA ALA A 370 17.44 -1.45 -4.79
C ALA A 370 17.70 -2.50 -5.89
N SER A 371 16.65 -3.00 -6.57
CA SER A 371 16.79 -3.94 -7.67
C SER A 371 17.36 -3.25 -8.93
N ASP A 372 17.99 -4.03 -9.80
CA ASP A 372 18.47 -3.56 -11.11
C ASP A 372 17.31 -3.13 -12.03
N PHE A 373 16.11 -3.59 -11.75
CA PHE A 373 14.89 -3.24 -12.49
C PHE A 373 14.30 -1.88 -12.10
N PHE A 374 14.67 -1.34 -10.95
CA PHE A 374 14.29 0.03 -10.57
C PHE A 374 15.49 0.97 -10.73
N CYS A 375 16.39 1.07 -9.78
CA CYS A 375 17.54 1.97 -9.89
C CYS A 375 18.86 1.42 -9.30
N GLY A 376 18.89 0.18 -8.83
CA GLY A 376 20.09 -0.53 -8.37
C GLY A 376 20.68 -0.03 -7.04
N SER A 377 20.09 0.97 -6.40
CA SER A 377 20.53 1.50 -5.11
C SER A 377 19.40 2.18 -4.36
N ALA A 378 19.13 1.72 -3.14
CA ALA A 378 18.10 2.30 -2.29
C ALA A 378 18.33 3.76 -1.92
N MET A 379 19.61 4.20 -1.85
CA MET A 379 19.97 5.57 -1.51
C MET A 379 19.53 6.60 -2.56
N LYS A 380 19.42 6.20 -3.81
CA LYS A 380 18.97 7.09 -4.90
C LYS A 380 17.53 7.56 -4.73
N ALA A 381 16.70 6.83 -4.02
CA ALA A 381 15.30 7.16 -3.79
C ALA A 381 15.04 7.97 -2.51
N ILE A 382 16.06 8.33 -1.73
CA ILE A 382 15.88 9.12 -0.51
C ILE A 382 15.18 10.48 -0.79
N PRO A 383 15.51 11.23 -1.85
CA PRO A 383 14.76 12.44 -2.20
C PRO A 383 13.28 12.15 -2.53
N ALA A 384 12.98 11.03 -3.19
CA ALA A 384 11.63 10.63 -3.50
C ALA A 384 10.83 10.23 -2.23
N ALA A 385 11.48 9.59 -1.27
CA ALA A 385 10.88 9.26 0.03
C ALA A 385 10.57 10.55 0.82
N ALA A 386 11.50 11.52 0.83
CA ALA A 386 11.29 12.81 1.45
C ALA A 386 10.15 13.60 0.78
N MET A 387 10.09 13.58 -0.57
CA MET A 387 8.96 14.16 -1.31
C MET A 387 7.64 13.55 -0.87
N SER A 388 7.57 12.22 -0.84
CA SER A 388 6.35 11.47 -0.48
C SER A 388 5.89 11.73 0.96
N LEU A 389 6.83 11.94 1.88
CA LEU A 389 6.55 12.20 3.29
C LEU A 389 6.21 13.66 3.59
N PHE A 390 6.83 14.62 2.90
CA PHE A 390 6.83 16.02 3.34
C PHE A 390 6.01 16.97 2.47
N PHE A 391 5.69 16.58 1.23
CA PHE A 391 5.09 17.51 0.29
C PHE A 391 3.67 17.91 0.69
N GLN A 392 2.88 16.98 1.23
CA GLN A 392 1.48 17.21 1.62
C GLN A 392 1.12 16.51 2.94
N LYS A 393 -0.11 16.71 3.40
CA LYS A 393 -0.67 16.05 4.60
C LYS A 393 -1.09 14.60 4.39
N ASN A 394 -1.11 14.15 3.16
CA ASN A 394 -1.54 12.82 2.71
C ASN A 394 -0.77 11.68 3.36
N PRO A 395 -1.34 10.45 3.38
CA PRO A 395 -0.69 9.30 3.94
C PRO A 395 0.53 8.86 3.11
N PHE A 396 1.46 8.19 3.79
CA PHE A 396 2.63 7.54 3.21
C PHE A 396 2.68 6.07 3.61
N MET A 397 3.08 5.21 2.69
CA MET A 397 3.26 3.79 2.92
C MET A 397 4.69 3.37 2.57
N LEU A 398 5.27 2.52 3.41
CA LEU A 398 6.57 1.87 3.21
C LEU A 398 6.41 0.37 3.31
N TYR A 399 6.92 -0.36 2.32
CA TYR A 399 6.94 -1.83 2.32
C TYR A 399 8.16 -2.34 3.07
N SER A 400 7.96 -3.28 3.99
CA SER A 400 9.02 -3.83 4.84
C SER A 400 10.19 -4.36 4.01
N GLY A 401 11.40 -3.94 4.38
CA GLY A 401 12.63 -4.18 3.62
C GLY A 401 13.10 -2.97 2.80
N GLN A 402 12.22 -2.05 2.43
CA GLN A 402 12.61 -0.81 1.72
C GLN A 402 13.63 -0.01 2.53
N GLU A 403 13.41 0.11 3.84
CA GLU A 403 14.28 0.82 4.78
C GLU A 403 15.65 0.16 5.00
N PHE A 404 15.80 -1.06 4.53
CA PHE A 404 17.05 -1.82 4.57
C PHE A 404 17.66 -2.07 3.20
N GLY A 405 17.03 -1.58 2.13
CA GLY A 405 17.52 -1.75 0.76
C GLY A 405 17.34 -3.17 0.21
N GLU A 406 16.21 -3.84 0.56
CA GLU A 406 15.85 -5.13 -0.02
C GLU A 406 15.81 -5.07 -1.54
N LYS A 407 16.42 -6.05 -2.22
CA LYS A 407 16.58 -6.05 -3.68
C LYS A 407 15.50 -6.82 -4.42
N GLY A 408 14.88 -7.84 -3.79
CA GLY A 408 13.94 -8.72 -4.47
C GLY A 408 14.55 -9.39 -5.71
N MET A 409 15.83 -9.74 -5.66
CA MET A 409 16.60 -10.33 -6.77
C MET A 409 16.93 -11.80 -6.50
N ASP A 410 16.14 -12.45 -5.64
CA ASP A 410 16.28 -13.86 -5.31
C ASP A 410 15.66 -14.77 -6.38
N GLU A 411 16.07 -16.00 -6.43
CA GLU A 411 15.56 -17.04 -7.34
C GLU A 411 14.33 -17.75 -6.75
N GLU A 412 13.21 -17.07 -6.70
CA GLU A 412 11.96 -17.68 -6.23
C GLU A 412 11.38 -18.69 -7.25
N GLY A 413 10.63 -19.66 -6.74
CA GLY A 413 10.11 -20.74 -7.54
C GLY A 413 9.07 -20.32 -8.57
N PHE A 414 8.10 -19.49 -8.17
CA PHE A 414 7.03 -19.03 -9.05
C PHE A 414 7.28 -17.64 -9.64
N SER A 415 7.79 -16.71 -8.84
CA SER A 415 7.92 -15.30 -9.24
C SER A 415 9.14 -15.04 -10.14
N GLY A 416 10.23 -15.76 -9.92
CA GLY A 416 11.48 -15.54 -10.64
C GLY A 416 12.18 -14.25 -10.24
N THR A 417 13.30 -13.95 -10.92
CA THR A 417 14.18 -12.80 -10.63
C THR A 417 13.77 -11.59 -11.45
N ASP A 418 12.85 -10.80 -10.98
CA ASP A 418 12.31 -9.61 -11.69
C ASP A 418 12.36 -8.31 -10.86
N GLY A 419 13.02 -8.33 -9.71
CA GLY A 419 13.11 -7.19 -8.79
C GLY A 419 11.94 -7.06 -7.82
N ARG A 420 10.96 -7.96 -7.87
CA ARG A 420 9.89 -8.09 -6.88
C ARG A 420 10.30 -9.07 -5.79
N THR A 421 9.79 -8.89 -4.59
CA THR A 421 9.82 -9.93 -3.56
C THR A 421 8.61 -10.84 -3.77
N THR A 422 8.81 -12.15 -3.79
CA THR A 422 7.73 -13.12 -4.03
C THR A 422 6.56 -12.98 -3.05
N ILE A 423 5.34 -13.19 -3.56
CA ILE A 423 4.13 -13.35 -2.73
C ILE A 423 3.51 -14.74 -2.86
N PHE A 424 4.15 -15.65 -3.63
CA PHE A 424 3.61 -16.98 -3.97
C PHE A 424 4.39 -18.13 -3.34
N ASP A 425 5.58 -17.85 -2.82
CA ASP A 425 6.52 -18.86 -2.34
C ASP A 425 6.71 -18.77 -0.82
N TYR A 426 7.13 -19.88 -0.20
CA TYR A 426 7.75 -19.87 1.11
C TYR A 426 9.20 -19.44 0.95
N TRP A 427 9.54 -18.31 1.54
CA TRP A 427 10.84 -17.66 1.32
C TRP A 427 11.28 -16.88 2.55
N SER A 428 12.56 -16.54 2.61
CA SER A 428 13.12 -15.66 3.62
C SER A 428 14.05 -14.64 2.95
N PRO A 429 13.58 -13.42 2.66
CA PRO A 429 14.43 -12.35 2.16
C PRO A 429 15.57 -12.09 3.15
N GLU A 430 16.83 -12.17 2.71
CA GLU A 430 18.01 -12.06 3.56
C GLU A 430 18.00 -10.78 4.38
N THR A 431 17.65 -9.68 3.76
CA THR A 431 17.59 -8.37 4.40
C THR A 431 16.62 -8.33 5.58
N LEU A 432 15.42 -8.91 5.42
CA LEU A 432 14.42 -8.99 6.49
C LEU A 432 14.83 -9.96 7.59
N ALA A 433 15.40 -11.12 7.21
CA ALA A 433 15.90 -12.08 8.17
C ALA A 433 17.00 -11.45 9.06
N HIS A 434 17.94 -10.71 8.47
CA HIS A 434 18.97 -10.00 9.20
C HIS A 434 18.43 -8.86 10.07
N ALA A 435 17.48 -8.07 9.55
CA ALA A 435 16.92 -6.91 10.26
C ALA A 435 16.18 -7.28 11.54
N TYR A 436 15.53 -8.44 11.57
CA TYR A 436 14.69 -8.91 12.68
C TYR A 436 15.22 -10.17 13.36
N GLN A 437 16.50 -10.50 13.13
CA GLN A 437 17.17 -11.62 13.80
C GLN A 437 17.36 -11.34 15.29
N ASP A 438 17.75 -10.12 15.63
CA ASP A 438 17.90 -9.65 17.00
C ASP A 438 17.58 -8.15 17.12
N SER A 439 17.53 -7.64 18.35
CA SER A 439 17.27 -6.22 18.64
C SER A 439 18.46 -5.29 18.39
N SER A 440 19.65 -5.84 18.11
CA SER A 440 20.90 -5.08 18.00
C SER A 440 21.27 -4.68 16.59
N ASP A 441 20.52 -5.13 15.58
CA ASP A 441 20.85 -4.95 14.15
C ASP A 441 22.26 -5.48 13.78
N SER A 442 22.77 -6.43 14.54
CA SER A 442 24.18 -6.89 14.40
C SER A 442 24.44 -7.51 13.04
N ALA A 443 23.44 -8.16 12.43
CA ALA A 443 23.55 -8.81 11.13
C ALA A 443 23.45 -7.85 9.94
N LEU A 444 22.99 -6.61 10.15
CA LEU A 444 22.89 -5.62 9.09
C LEU A 444 24.27 -5.06 8.71
N SER A 445 24.47 -4.80 7.39
CA SER A 445 25.63 -4.07 6.89
C SER A 445 25.64 -2.60 7.35
N GLN A 446 26.77 -1.91 7.23
CA GLN A 446 26.84 -0.48 7.56
C GLN A 446 25.96 0.37 6.64
N GLU A 447 25.84 0.01 5.37
CA GLU A 447 24.94 0.70 4.41
C GLU A 447 23.49 0.52 4.81
N GLN A 448 23.07 -0.69 5.17
CA GLN A 448 21.70 -0.98 5.64
C GLN A 448 21.37 -0.21 6.93
N LYS A 449 22.31 -0.15 7.88
CA LYS A 449 22.15 0.62 9.12
C LYS A 449 22.01 2.13 8.83
N TYR A 450 22.82 2.65 7.91
CA TYR A 450 22.77 4.05 7.51
C TYR A 450 21.42 4.39 6.83
N LEU A 451 20.99 3.53 5.90
CA LEU A 451 19.70 3.69 5.22
C LEU A 451 18.54 3.68 6.22
N ALA A 452 18.51 2.69 7.11
CA ALA A 452 17.48 2.58 8.15
C ALA A 452 17.47 3.79 9.09
N ALA A 453 18.65 4.30 9.47
CA ALA A 453 18.75 5.52 10.28
C ALA A 453 18.23 6.76 9.52
N THR A 454 18.47 6.84 8.21
CA THR A 454 17.95 7.93 7.36
C THR A 454 16.42 7.87 7.30
N TYR A 455 15.82 6.71 7.04
CA TYR A 455 14.36 6.55 7.07
C TYR A 455 13.77 6.90 8.44
N ARG A 456 14.40 6.46 9.53
CA ARG A 456 13.96 6.81 10.89
C ARG A 456 13.96 8.33 11.12
N GLN A 457 14.96 9.07 10.63
CA GLN A 457 14.98 10.53 10.72
C GLN A 457 13.85 11.17 9.89
N LEU A 458 13.65 10.72 8.64
CA LEU A 458 12.57 11.24 7.78
C LEU A 458 11.20 10.99 8.41
N LEU A 459 10.94 9.78 8.91
CA LEU A 459 9.69 9.41 9.57
C LEU A 459 9.47 10.21 10.87
N ARG A 460 10.54 10.44 11.65
CA ARG A 460 10.49 11.27 12.85
C ARG A 460 10.09 12.71 12.50
N PHE A 461 10.73 13.32 11.51
CA PHE A 461 10.37 14.67 11.09
C PHE A 461 8.92 14.76 10.61
N ALA A 462 8.44 13.75 9.88
CA ALA A 462 7.05 13.70 9.46
C ALA A 462 6.06 13.62 10.64
N ASN A 463 6.44 12.99 11.76
CA ASN A 463 5.60 12.88 12.97
C ASN A 463 5.69 14.12 13.87
N GLU A 464 6.88 14.72 14.00
CA GLU A 464 7.14 15.79 14.98
C GLU A 464 6.79 17.16 14.43
N GLU A 465 7.07 17.43 13.14
CA GLU A 465 6.95 18.75 12.57
C GLU A 465 5.51 19.13 12.18
N LYS A 466 4.98 20.15 12.83
CA LYS A 466 3.60 20.61 12.64
C LYS A 466 3.35 21.08 11.20
N ALA A 467 4.31 21.78 10.60
CA ALA A 467 4.22 22.22 9.22
C ALA A 467 4.06 21.03 8.25
N ILE A 468 4.66 19.88 8.53
CA ILE A 468 4.51 18.67 7.71
C ILE A 468 3.14 18.01 7.93
N ARG A 469 2.72 17.83 9.18
CA ARG A 469 1.47 17.11 9.49
C ARG A 469 0.21 17.90 9.12
N GLU A 470 0.23 19.21 9.27
CA GLU A 470 -0.96 20.05 9.23
C GLU A 470 -0.85 21.27 8.29
N GLY A 471 0.36 21.54 7.80
CA GLY A 471 0.65 22.74 7.02
C GLY A 471 0.17 22.71 5.57
N GLU A 472 0.16 23.89 4.98
CA GLU A 472 -0.06 24.06 3.54
C GLU A 472 1.30 24.02 2.81
N THR A 473 1.23 23.65 1.53
CA THR A 473 2.39 23.55 0.65
C THR A 473 2.44 24.72 -0.32
N PHE A 474 3.63 25.26 -0.56
CA PHE A 474 3.89 26.17 -1.66
C PHE A 474 5.02 25.60 -2.53
N ASP A 475 4.69 25.25 -3.77
CA ASP A 475 5.64 24.72 -4.76
C ASP A 475 6.51 25.86 -5.31
N LEU A 476 7.83 25.70 -5.21
CA LEU A 476 8.81 26.73 -5.65
C LEU A 476 9.32 26.49 -7.07
N MET A 477 8.78 25.49 -7.79
CA MET A 477 9.33 25.10 -9.09
C MET A 477 9.07 26.10 -10.20
N TYR A 478 8.03 26.95 -10.10
CA TYR A 478 7.72 27.92 -11.17
C TYR A 478 8.72 29.08 -11.25
N VAL A 479 9.46 29.38 -10.18
CA VAL A 479 10.46 30.49 -10.14
C VAL A 479 11.90 30.00 -10.21
N ASN A 480 12.19 28.80 -9.71
CA ASN A 480 13.55 28.33 -9.52
C ASN A 480 14.26 27.79 -10.77
N PRO A 481 13.60 27.29 -11.83
CA PRO A 481 14.29 26.89 -13.07
C PRO A 481 15.13 27.99 -13.73
N GLY A 482 14.93 29.25 -13.38
CA GLY A 482 15.74 30.36 -13.83
C GLY A 482 16.86 30.78 -12.85
N SER A 483 16.95 30.15 -11.68
CA SER A 483 17.94 30.43 -10.66
C SER A 483 19.31 29.83 -11.00
N GLU A 484 20.38 30.46 -10.53
CA GLU A 484 21.74 29.96 -10.74
C GLU A 484 21.89 28.54 -10.12
N ASN A 485 22.41 27.62 -10.91
CA ASN A 485 22.68 26.24 -10.53
C ASN A 485 21.48 25.40 -10.12
N PHE A 486 20.24 25.89 -10.25
CA PHE A 486 19.05 25.09 -10.03
C PHE A 486 18.62 24.39 -11.33
N ASP A 487 18.83 23.07 -11.38
CA ASP A 487 18.43 22.23 -12.53
C ASP A 487 17.05 21.59 -12.28
N PRO A 488 15.99 22.01 -12.98
CA PRO A 488 14.64 21.45 -12.81
C PRO A 488 14.53 19.98 -13.23
N ARG A 489 15.55 19.42 -13.83
CA ARG A 489 15.60 17.99 -14.17
C ARG A 489 15.92 17.14 -12.94
N THR A 490 16.72 17.69 -12.01
CA THR A 490 17.23 16.96 -10.84
C THR A 490 16.93 17.62 -9.51
N ASN A 491 16.50 18.88 -9.48
CA ASN A 491 16.21 19.59 -8.25
C ASN A 491 14.71 19.88 -8.10
N PHE A 492 14.22 19.79 -6.87
CA PHE A 492 12.85 20.13 -6.51
C PHE A 492 12.85 20.87 -5.16
N ALA A 493 12.09 21.95 -5.04
CA ALA A 493 12.02 22.74 -3.82
C ALA A 493 10.58 23.16 -3.52
N PHE A 494 10.23 23.20 -2.23
CA PHE A 494 8.92 23.62 -1.77
C PHE A 494 8.97 24.12 -0.33
N LEU A 495 7.96 24.91 0.03
CA LEU A 495 7.74 25.38 1.40
C LEU A 495 6.56 24.63 2.04
N ARG A 496 6.65 24.43 3.35
CA ARG A 496 5.55 24.00 4.21
C ARG A 496 5.37 25.01 5.33
N LYS A 497 4.12 25.35 5.67
CA LYS A 497 3.86 26.25 6.79
C LYS A 497 2.59 25.88 7.53
N LYS A 498 2.67 25.93 8.87
CA LYS A 498 1.54 25.88 9.77
C LYS A 498 1.76 26.85 10.94
N ASP A 499 0.80 27.75 11.17
CA ASP A 499 0.92 28.83 12.16
C ASP A 499 2.24 29.61 11.99
N ASP A 500 3.10 29.65 13.00
CA ASP A 500 4.42 30.31 12.96
C ASP A 500 5.56 29.40 12.45
N GLU A 501 5.32 28.08 12.34
CA GLU A 501 6.33 27.14 11.86
C GLU A 501 6.36 27.08 10.34
N ALA A 502 7.52 27.38 9.76
CA ALA A 502 7.77 27.28 8.32
C ALA A 502 8.97 26.37 8.05
N MET A 503 8.97 25.72 6.90
CA MET A 503 10.03 24.82 6.47
C MET A 503 10.29 24.97 4.98
N LEU A 504 11.57 25.07 4.61
CA LEU A 504 12.05 24.96 3.24
C LEU A 504 12.64 23.58 3.06
N ILE A 505 12.07 22.81 2.13
CA ILE A 505 12.53 21.47 1.76
C ILE A 505 13.10 21.52 0.35
N VAL A 506 14.33 21.01 0.19
CA VAL A 506 15.03 20.97 -1.10
C VAL A 506 15.55 19.58 -1.36
N LEU A 507 15.28 19.07 -2.56
CA LEU A 507 15.59 17.72 -3.01
C LEU A 507 16.59 17.76 -4.17
N ASN A 508 17.59 16.89 -4.13
CA ASN A 508 18.55 16.69 -5.20
C ASN A 508 18.53 15.23 -5.67
N PHE A 509 18.01 14.98 -6.85
CA PHE A 509 17.99 13.65 -7.49
C PHE A 509 19.27 13.39 -8.32
N ALA A 510 20.17 14.37 -8.43
CA ALA A 510 21.46 14.19 -9.12
C ALA A 510 22.38 13.26 -8.31
N GLN A 511 23.19 12.47 -9.01
CA GLN A 511 24.20 11.59 -8.40
C GLN A 511 25.50 12.34 -8.03
N GLU A 512 25.46 13.65 -7.98
CA GLU A 512 26.56 14.55 -7.65
C GLU A 512 26.09 15.65 -6.69
N ALA A 513 27.02 16.15 -5.87
CA ALA A 513 26.76 17.27 -5.00
C ALA A 513 26.52 18.56 -5.81
N ARG A 514 25.65 19.42 -5.32
CA ARG A 514 25.26 20.68 -5.97
C ARG A 514 25.31 21.85 -5.00
N GLN A 515 25.68 23.03 -5.52
CA GLN A 515 25.50 24.31 -4.83
C GLN A 515 24.33 25.02 -5.48
N LEU A 516 23.22 25.17 -4.77
CA LEU A 516 21.98 25.73 -5.30
C LEU A 516 21.72 27.12 -4.77
N GLN A 517 21.04 27.92 -5.57
CA GLN A 517 20.43 29.17 -5.16
C GLN A 517 18.93 29.04 -5.28
N VAL A 518 18.23 28.92 -4.15
CA VAL A 518 16.77 28.73 -4.12
C VAL A 518 16.09 30.07 -3.84
N CYS A 519 15.30 30.54 -4.79
CA CYS A 519 14.51 31.76 -4.66
C CYS A 519 13.20 31.46 -3.91
N ILE A 520 12.86 32.30 -2.93
CA ILE A 520 11.56 32.35 -2.28
C ILE A 520 10.82 33.59 -2.79
N PRO A 521 9.80 33.42 -3.67
CA PRO A 521 9.16 34.54 -4.34
C PRO A 521 8.22 35.32 -3.43
N GLY A 522 7.96 36.58 -3.77
CA GLY A 522 6.98 37.42 -3.07
C GLY A 522 5.59 36.74 -2.95
N HIS A 523 5.16 35.96 -3.95
CA HIS A 523 3.92 35.18 -3.89
C HIS A 523 3.86 34.18 -2.74
N ALA A 524 5.01 33.61 -2.31
CA ALA A 524 5.03 32.70 -1.15
C ALA A 524 4.75 33.46 0.16
N PHE A 525 5.26 34.69 0.26
CA PHE A 525 4.97 35.57 1.41
C PHE A 525 3.50 35.94 1.46
N ASP A 526 2.94 36.34 0.33
CA ASP A 526 1.52 36.71 0.22
C ASP A 526 0.61 35.48 0.50
N PHE A 527 0.95 34.30 -0.03
CA PHE A 527 0.20 33.06 0.20
C PHE A 527 0.18 32.64 1.66
N PHE A 528 1.33 32.77 2.34
CA PHE A 528 1.46 32.39 3.74
C PHE A 528 1.24 33.54 4.72
N HIS A 529 0.98 34.75 4.25
CA HIS A 529 0.82 35.97 5.06
C HIS A 529 2.01 36.21 6.02
N ILE A 530 3.24 36.07 5.53
CA ILE A 530 4.46 36.19 6.34
C ILE A 530 5.21 37.48 6.06
N ALA A 531 5.79 38.05 7.12
CA ALA A 531 6.58 39.26 7.03
C ALA A 531 8.04 39.00 6.58
N GLU A 532 8.68 40.01 5.99
CA GLU A 532 10.12 39.99 5.81
C GLU A 532 10.82 40.24 7.15
N GLU A 533 11.73 39.34 7.52
CA GLU A 533 12.46 39.42 8.80
C GLU A 533 13.76 38.60 8.80
N GLU A 534 14.64 38.86 9.78
CA GLU A 534 15.76 37.95 10.07
C GLU A 534 15.24 36.79 10.90
N VAL A 535 15.41 35.57 10.40
CA VAL A 535 14.97 34.32 11.05
C VAL A 535 16.17 33.46 11.44
N LEU A 536 16.04 32.72 12.55
CA LEU A 536 16.99 31.67 12.91
C LEU A 536 16.55 30.37 12.24
N VAL A 537 17.33 29.93 11.27
CA VAL A 537 17.07 28.69 10.51
C VAL A 537 17.84 27.54 11.11
N THR A 538 17.17 26.39 11.32
CA THR A 538 17.78 25.13 11.75
C THR A 538 17.72 24.12 10.60
N GLU A 539 18.86 23.57 10.18
CA GLU A 539 18.93 22.43 9.28
C GLU A 539 18.69 21.16 10.11
N LEU A 540 17.64 20.37 9.78
CA LEU A 540 17.14 19.34 10.70
C LEU A 540 18.04 18.11 10.80
N PHE A 541 18.77 17.73 9.73
CA PHE A 541 19.64 16.56 9.80
C PHE A 541 20.90 16.81 10.64
N SER A 542 21.52 17.96 10.48
CA SER A 542 22.75 18.32 11.18
C SER A 542 22.53 19.03 12.51
N GLY A 543 21.34 19.61 12.72
CA GLY A 543 21.06 20.52 13.83
C GLY A 543 21.76 21.88 13.72
N GLY A 544 22.43 22.14 12.59
CA GLY A 544 23.13 23.38 12.34
C GLY A 544 22.20 24.59 12.27
N LYS A 545 22.57 25.70 12.93
CA LYS A 545 21.76 26.92 12.99
C LYS A 545 22.47 28.08 12.32
N LYS A 546 21.73 28.88 11.55
CA LYS A 546 22.21 30.13 10.95
C LYS A 546 21.12 31.19 10.94
N LYS A 547 21.50 32.46 11.02
CA LYS A 547 20.59 33.57 10.78
C LYS A 547 20.50 33.84 9.29
N VAL A 548 19.31 34.04 8.80
CA VAL A 548 19.02 34.31 7.39
C VAL A 548 18.02 35.45 7.32
N GLU A 549 18.29 36.40 6.45
CA GLU A 549 17.34 37.46 6.13
C GLU A 549 16.31 36.92 5.13
N LEU A 550 15.08 36.72 5.60
CA LEU A 550 13.96 36.25 4.80
C LEU A 550 13.34 37.46 4.09
N LYS A 551 13.49 37.52 2.76
CA LYS A 551 13.00 38.61 1.90
C LYS A 551 12.20 38.10 0.73
N LYS A 552 11.20 38.87 0.29
CA LYS A 552 10.48 38.65 -0.98
C LYS A 552 11.49 38.63 -2.14
N ASP A 553 11.38 37.58 -2.97
CA ASP A 553 12.33 37.33 -4.08
C ASP A 553 13.81 37.13 -3.66
N GLY A 554 14.00 36.85 -2.37
CA GLY A 554 15.32 36.58 -1.81
C GLY A 554 15.83 35.20 -2.20
N VAL A 555 17.17 35.04 -2.19
CA VAL A 555 17.84 33.80 -2.59
C VAL A 555 18.46 33.13 -1.36
N PHE A 556 18.23 31.84 -1.24
CA PHE A 556 18.71 31.00 -0.16
C PHE A 556 19.81 30.06 -0.70
N PRO A 557 21.10 30.25 -0.34
CA PRO A 557 22.17 29.38 -0.80
C PRO A 557 22.19 28.07 -0.04
N ILE A 558 22.25 26.94 -0.77
CA ILE A 558 22.13 25.58 -0.23
C ILE A 558 23.20 24.67 -0.83
N SER A 559 23.95 23.98 0.04
CA SER A 559 24.81 22.86 -0.36
C SER A 559 24.05 21.55 -0.27
N MET A 560 23.95 20.86 -1.38
CA MET A 560 23.25 19.58 -1.50
C MET A 560 24.23 18.44 -1.75
N ASP A 561 24.05 17.34 -1.03
CA ASP A 561 24.74 16.09 -1.35
C ASP A 561 24.10 15.42 -2.58
N ALA A 562 24.81 14.46 -3.18
CA ALA A 562 24.26 13.57 -4.19
C ALA A 562 23.07 12.80 -3.61
N ASN A 563 21.97 12.68 -4.36
CA ASN A 563 20.72 12.08 -3.90
C ASN A 563 20.29 12.59 -2.50
N GLY A 564 20.45 13.90 -2.30
CA GLY A 564 20.36 14.54 -0.98
C GLY A 564 19.04 15.23 -0.72
N VAL A 565 18.78 15.44 0.57
CA VAL A 565 17.65 16.19 1.10
C VAL A 565 18.17 17.23 2.09
N ARG A 566 17.63 18.45 2.03
CA ARG A 566 17.83 19.48 3.06
C ARG A 566 16.49 19.98 3.55
N ILE A 567 16.36 20.11 4.85
CA ILE A 567 15.15 20.58 5.52
C ILE A 567 15.56 21.71 6.47
N TYR A 568 15.13 22.91 6.15
CA TYR A 568 15.38 24.11 6.94
C TYR A 568 14.12 24.54 7.65
N LYS A 569 14.11 24.47 8.97
CA LYS A 569 13.01 24.90 9.84
C LYS A 569 13.27 26.28 10.41
N PHE A 570 12.26 27.14 10.42
CA PHE A 570 12.31 28.48 11.01
C PHE A 570 10.92 28.94 11.44
N ASN A 571 10.86 29.89 12.37
CA ASN A 571 9.61 30.52 12.77
C ASN A 571 9.45 31.84 12.05
N VAL A 572 8.25 32.16 11.64
CA VAL A 572 7.88 33.37 10.91
C VAL A 572 6.81 34.17 11.64
N LYS A 573 6.84 35.51 11.49
CA LYS A 573 5.77 36.38 11.95
C LYS A 573 4.73 36.59 10.85
N MET A 574 3.48 36.81 11.27
CA MET A 574 2.41 37.19 10.36
C MET A 574 2.53 38.67 9.99
N GLU A 575 2.11 39.04 8.78
CA GLU A 575 2.01 40.46 8.39
C GLU A 575 1.01 41.20 9.29
N GLU A 576 1.35 42.46 9.70
CA GLU A 576 0.51 43.22 10.65
C GLU A 576 -0.92 43.50 10.17
N SER A 577 -1.17 43.54 8.85
CA SER A 577 -2.50 43.74 8.27
C SER A 577 -3.52 42.63 8.62
N ASP A 578 -3.04 41.42 8.83
CA ASP A 578 -3.93 40.29 9.15
C ASP A 578 -4.18 40.11 10.64
N ILE A 579 -3.34 40.70 11.49
CA ILE A 579 -3.58 40.73 12.94
C ILE A 579 -4.82 41.59 13.24
N ILE A 580 -5.01 42.69 12.56
CA ILE A 580 -6.15 43.62 12.73
C ILE A 580 -7.46 42.98 12.29
N LEU A 581 -7.48 42.22 11.18
CA LEU A 581 -8.67 41.53 10.68
C LEU A 581 -9.13 40.38 11.61
N ASN A 582 -8.21 39.67 12.22
CA ASN A 582 -8.52 38.59 13.17
C ASN A 582 -8.98 39.12 14.54
N GLU A 583 -8.57 40.32 14.96
CA GLU A 583 -9.09 40.96 16.16
C GLU A 583 -10.50 41.54 15.94
N HIS A 584 -10.80 42.12 14.78
CA HIS A 584 -12.14 42.59 14.44
C HIS A 584 -13.16 41.46 14.28
N HIS A 585 -12.78 40.29 13.77
CA HIS A 585 -13.68 39.12 13.71
C HIS A 585 -13.99 38.50 15.08
N LYS A 586 -13.21 38.76 16.12
CA LYS A 586 -13.50 38.30 17.49
C LYS A 586 -14.47 39.23 18.23
N GLU A 587 -14.62 40.49 17.81
CA GLU A 587 -15.51 41.45 18.46
C GLU A 587 -16.94 41.49 17.89
N GLU A 588 -17.21 40.88 16.71
CA GLU A 588 -18.51 40.99 16.03
C GLU A 588 -19.55 39.91 16.39
N PHE A 589 -19.27 38.98 17.29
CA PHE A 589 -20.28 38.03 17.76
C PHE A 589 -20.50 38.13 19.29
N PRO A 590 -21.51 38.89 19.77
CA PRO A 590 -21.92 38.79 21.15
C PRO A 590 -22.56 37.40 21.41
N PRO A 591 -22.43 36.83 22.60
CA PRO A 591 -22.98 35.51 22.90
C PRO A 591 -24.51 35.55 22.79
N ALA A 592 -25.07 34.59 22.07
CA ALA A 592 -26.51 34.36 22.00
C ALA A 592 -27.04 34.09 23.42
N HIS A 593 -27.95 34.93 23.89
CA HIS A 593 -28.70 34.73 25.13
C HIS A 593 -29.65 33.55 24.96
N THR A 594 -29.51 32.56 25.82
CA THR A 594 -30.42 31.49 26.34
C THR A 594 -31.36 30.82 25.35
#